data_abfb8af3f81c99bd4b83f52ec86a0177
#
_entry.id   abfb8af3f81c99bd4b83f52ec86a0177
#
_cell.length_a   1.000
_cell.length_b   1.000
_cell.length_c   1.000
_cell.angle_alpha   90.00
_cell.angle_beta   90.00
_cell.angle_gamma   90.00
#
_symmetry.space_group_name_H-M   'P 1'
#
loop_
_entity.id
_entity.type
_entity.pdbx_description
1 polymer ?
#
loop_
_entity_poly.entity_id
_entity_poly.type
_entity_poly.pdbx_seq_one_letter_code
_entity_poly.pdbx_strand_id
1 'polypeptide(L)'
;MKFAYSIKQKTKIAILLFLIMACTILIRLLEDRSIKNMEKAFSSLYNDRLVPATDIFYISEKLYAKRFLLETFVYSDQNKLSAQQLNDKLKAYDKNIDTLLAKYEKTFLVNNEKNHLTELKVKLLENKVLEKNILLNVNTLDKAALRKLYDSNAEQSYLDISNTLSQLTKVQTVVGEQLKEESQKIVRGTNLYSTLQLLIAIVIGALIVSILAASNVVNIRNDKFNLN
;
A
#
# COMPACT_ATOMS: atom_id res chain seq x y z
N MET A 1 29.41 31.80 -52.70
CA MET A 1 29.55 30.63 -51.80
C MET A 1 29.25 30.88 -50.32
N LYS A 2 29.36 32.07 -49.77
CA LYS A 2 29.06 32.32 -48.33
C LYS A 2 27.59 32.15 -47.94
N PHE A 3 26.64 32.41 -48.84
CA PHE A 3 25.21 32.32 -48.55
C PHE A 3 24.74 30.86 -48.42
N ALA A 4 25.23 29.95 -49.29
CA ALA A 4 24.89 28.52 -49.23
C ALA A 4 25.49 27.84 -47.99
N TYR A 5 26.62 28.27 -47.49
CA TYR A 5 27.23 27.77 -46.24
C TYR A 5 26.44 28.18 -45.00
N SER A 6 25.90 29.44 -45.00
CA SER A 6 25.03 29.96 -43.93
C SER A 6 23.69 29.19 -43.85
N ILE A 7 23.11 28.79 -44.99
CA ILE A 7 21.85 28.00 -45.00
C ILE A 7 22.09 26.59 -44.46
N LYS A 8 23.18 25.90 -44.85
CA LYS A 8 23.54 24.58 -44.30
C LYS A 8 23.75 24.60 -42.79
N GLN A 9 24.33 25.67 -42.23
CA GLN A 9 24.52 25.77 -40.78
C GLN A 9 23.18 26.01 -40.05
N LYS A 10 22.30 26.87 -40.59
CA LYS A 10 20.95 27.11 -40.02
C LYS A 10 20.10 25.82 -39.99
N THR A 11 20.16 25.00 -41.03
CA THR A 11 19.45 23.71 -41.09
C THR A 11 19.98 22.72 -40.05
N LYS A 12 21.30 22.64 -39.85
CA LYS A 12 21.90 21.79 -38.81
C LYS A 12 21.46 22.21 -37.40
N ILE A 13 21.42 23.51 -37.12
CA ILE A 13 20.95 24.03 -35.82
C ILE A 13 19.46 23.73 -35.63
N ALA A 14 18.64 23.90 -36.67
CA ALA A 14 17.21 23.58 -36.63
C ALA A 14 16.97 22.09 -36.32
N ILE A 15 17.72 21.19 -36.97
CA ILE A 15 17.62 19.75 -36.73
C ILE A 15 18.06 19.41 -35.28
N LEU A 16 19.13 20.02 -34.78
CA LEU A 16 19.59 19.82 -33.41
C LEU A 16 18.55 20.26 -32.39
N LEU A 17 17.96 21.44 -32.57
CA LEU A 17 16.90 21.96 -31.69
C LEU A 17 15.67 21.07 -31.73
N PHE A 18 15.29 20.56 -32.91
CA PHE A 18 14.18 19.63 -33.05
C PHE A 18 14.43 18.32 -32.33
N LEU A 19 15.63 17.75 -32.41
CA LEU A 19 16.02 16.55 -31.66
C LEU A 19 15.98 16.78 -30.15
N ILE A 20 16.48 17.90 -29.67
CA ILE A 20 16.42 18.26 -28.25
C ILE A 20 14.95 18.38 -27.79
N MET A 21 14.11 19.05 -28.56
CA MET A 21 12.68 19.16 -28.29
C MET A 21 12.00 17.78 -28.24
N ALA A 22 12.29 16.92 -29.20
CA ALA A 22 11.75 15.54 -29.21
C ALA A 22 12.22 14.75 -27.97
N CYS A 23 13.48 14.87 -27.56
CA CYS A 23 13.99 14.24 -26.35
C CYS A 23 13.32 14.76 -25.07
N THR A 24 13.10 16.07 -24.96
CA THR A 24 12.42 16.63 -23.77
C THR A 24 10.96 16.16 -23.68
N ILE A 25 10.24 16.08 -24.80
CA ILE A 25 8.88 15.53 -24.82
C ILE A 25 8.88 14.06 -24.40
N LEU A 26 9.80 13.26 -24.92
CA LEU A 26 9.92 11.84 -24.58
C LEU A 26 10.19 11.64 -23.08
N ILE A 27 11.13 12.39 -22.50
CA ILE A 27 11.44 12.35 -21.07
C ILE A 27 10.20 12.70 -20.24
N ARG A 28 9.46 13.74 -20.63
CA ARG A 28 8.22 14.14 -19.95
C ARG A 28 7.17 13.04 -19.94
N LEU A 29 6.98 12.35 -21.07
CA LEU A 29 6.03 11.22 -21.16
C LEU A 29 6.45 10.04 -20.24
N LEU A 30 7.75 9.75 -20.15
CA LEU A 30 8.28 8.71 -19.26
C LEU A 30 8.13 9.10 -17.78
N GLU A 31 8.36 10.35 -17.44
CA GLU A 31 8.20 10.89 -16.09
C GLU A 31 6.74 10.83 -15.63
N ASP A 32 5.78 11.28 -16.47
CA ASP A 32 4.35 11.20 -16.17
C ASP A 32 3.88 9.76 -15.94
N ARG A 33 4.38 8.82 -16.71
CA ARG A 33 4.10 7.39 -16.52
C ARG A 33 4.66 6.87 -15.20
N SER A 34 5.87 7.29 -14.85
CA SER A 34 6.53 6.93 -13.60
C SER A 34 5.76 7.45 -12.38
N ILE A 35 5.32 8.72 -12.41
CA ILE A 35 4.51 9.34 -11.35
C ILE A 35 3.20 8.58 -11.15
N LYS A 36 2.48 8.24 -12.23
CA LYS A 36 1.23 7.47 -12.15
C LYS A 36 1.44 6.07 -11.56
N ASN A 37 2.55 5.41 -11.87
CA ASN A 37 2.88 4.11 -11.29
C ASN A 37 3.19 4.24 -9.80
N MET A 38 3.88 5.29 -9.39
CA MET A 38 4.15 5.59 -7.99
C MET A 38 2.85 5.85 -7.20
N GLU A 39 1.93 6.65 -7.74
CA GLU A 39 0.62 6.90 -7.16
C GLU A 39 -0.16 5.60 -6.94
N LYS A 40 -0.19 4.70 -7.93
CA LYS A 40 -0.82 3.38 -7.81
C LYS A 40 -0.17 2.54 -6.71
N ALA A 41 1.16 2.50 -6.64
CA ALA A 41 1.88 1.75 -5.62
C ALA A 41 1.59 2.25 -4.21
N PHE A 42 1.56 3.58 -4.00
CA PHE A 42 1.17 4.18 -2.72
C PHE A 42 -0.29 3.92 -2.36
N SER A 43 -1.20 4.03 -3.33
CA SER A 43 -2.63 3.73 -3.12
C SER A 43 -2.82 2.26 -2.72
N SER A 44 -2.13 1.33 -3.38
CA SER A 44 -2.17 -0.09 -3.03
C SER A 44 -1.55 -0.36 -1.65
N LEU A 45 -0.41 0.28 -1.33
CA LEU A 45 0.21 0.16 -0.01
C LEU A 45 -0.76 0.60 1.11
N TYR A 46 -1.46 1.70 0.91
CA TYR A 46 -2.43 2.21 1.89
C TYR A 46 -3.69 1.35 1.95
N ASN A 47 -4.38 1.18 0.81
CA ASN A 47 -5.72 0.57 0.76
C ASN A 47 -5.68 -0.96 0.88
N ASP A 48 -4.64 -1.61 0.34
CA ASP A 48 -4.58 -3.07 0.25
C ASP A 48 -3.63 -3.68 1.30
N ARG A 49 -2.86 -2.86 2.05
CA ARG A 49 -1.94 -3.37 3.10
C ARG A 49 -2.15 -2.73 4.45
N LEU A 50 -2.07 -1.39 4.56
CA LEU A 50 -2.18 -0.71 5.85
C LEU A 50 -3.58 -0.81 6.44
N VAL A 51 -4.61 -0.54 5.65
CA VAL A 51 -6.00 -0.64 6.10
C VAL A 51 -6.36 -2.07 6.50
N PRO A 52 -6.07 -3.12 5.68
CA PRO A 52 -6.28 -4.51 6.07
C PRO A 52 -5.50 -4.94 7.31
N ALA A 53 -4.26 -4.52 7.48
CA ALA A 53 -3.48 -4.81 8.69
C ALA A 53 -4.15 -4.23 9.95
N THR A 54 -4.73 -3.03 9.82
CA THR A 54 -5.50 -2.40 10.90
C THR A 54 -6.80 -3.17 11.18
N ASP A 55 -7.48 -3.65 10.15
CA ASP A 55 -8.69 -4.49 10.30
C ASP A 55 -8.36 -5.82 11.02
N ILE A 56 -7.23 -6.47 10.70
CA ILE A 56 -6.73 -7.67 11.43
C ILE A 56 -6.51 -7.35 12.91
N PHE A 57 -5.89 -6.21 13.21
CA PHE A 57 -5.68 -5.77 14.59
C PHE A 57 -7.01 -5.63 15.36
N TYR A 58 -8.02 -4.98 14.77
CA TYR A 58 -9.33 -4.85 15.40
C TYR A 58 -10.07 -6.19 15.53
N ILE A 59 -9.92 -7.11 14.58
CA ILE A 59 -10.45 -8.48 14.70
C ILE A 59 -9.80 -9.17 15.91
N SER A 60 -8.48 -9.07 16.05
CA SER A 60 -7.75 -9.63 17.20
C SER A 60 -8.24 -9.04 18.52
N GLU A 61 -8.41 -7.72 18.59
CA GLU A 61 -8.94 -7.02 19.78
C GLU A 61 -10.32 -7.55 20.18
N LYS A 62 -11.24 -7.70 19.21
CA LYS A 62 -12.59 -8.23 19.49
C LYS A 62 -12.55 -9.69 19.88
N LEU A 63 -11.66 -10.49 19.29
CA LEU A 63 -11.45 -11.88 19.67
C LEU A 63 -10.96 -12.00 21.13
N TYR A 64 -9.98 -11.19 21.52
CA TYR A 64 -9.50 -11.15 22.91
C TYR A 64 -10.60 -10.72 23.88
N ALA A 65 -11.40 -9.72 23.52
CA ALA A 65 -12.54 -9.27 24.33
C ALA A 65 -13.59 -10.39 24.51
N LYS A 66 -13.89 -11.17 23.46
CA LYS A 66 -14.76 -12.33 23.53
C LYS A 66 -14.20 -13.42 24.46
N ARG A 67 -12.91 -13.77 24.26
CA ARG A 67 -12.23 -14.74 25.11
C ARG A 67 -12.30 -14.33 26.59
N PHE A 68 -11.88 -13.11 26.90
CA PHE A 68 -11.89 -12.59 28.28
C PHE A 68 -13.28 -12.59 28.90
N LEU A 69 -14.30 -12.22 28.12
CA LEU A 69 -15.68 -12.19 28.58
C LEU A 69 -16.18 -13.59 28.92
N LEU A 70 -15.92 -14.59 28.03
CA LEU A 70 -16.34 -15.97 28.22
C LEU A 70 -15.56 -16.64 29.37
N GLU A 71 -14.26 -16.44 29.44
CA GLU A 71 -13.38 -16.93 30.50
C GLU A 71 -13.83 -16.40 31.88
N THR A 72 -14.04 -15.07 31.97
CA THR A 72 -14.55 -14.46 33.20
C THR A 72 -15.89 -15.04 33.60
N PHE A 73 -16.78 -15.31 32.65
CA PHE A 73 -18.08 -15.92 32.92
C PHE A 73 -17.96 -17.35 33.45
N VAL A 74 -17.06 -18.17 32.91
CA VAL A 74 -16.86 -19.56 33.29
C VAL A 74 -16.15 -19.67 34.66
N TYR A 75 -15.15 -18.80 34.92
CA TYR A 75 -14.28 -18.93 36.10
C TYR A 75 -14.69 -18.09 37.28
N SER A 76 -15.38 -16.97 37.10
CA SER A 76 -15.77 -16.09 38.21
C SER A 76 -16.89 -16.70 39.01
N ASP A 77 -16.72 -16.69 40.35
CA ASP A 77 -17.78 -17.11 41.28
C ASP A 77 -18.81 -15.98 41.56
N GLN A 78 -18.45 -14.73 41.23
CA GLN A 78 -19.30 -13.52 41.39
C GLN A 78 -19.79 -13.03 40.03
N ASN A 79 -20.35 -13.90 39.19
CA ASN A 79 -20.87 -13.50 37.90
C ASN A 79 -22.05 -12.51 38.04
N LYS A 80 -21.82 -11.28 37.56
CA LYS A 80 -22.85 -10.24 37.45
C LYS A 80 -23.62 -10.33 36.12
N LEU A 81 -23.22 -11.19 35.20
CA LEU A 81 -23.82 -11.33 33.86
C LEU A 81 -24.72 -12.57 33.81
N SER A 82 -25.93 -12.41 33.27
CA SER A 82 -26.75 -13.56 32.89
C SER A 82 -26.25 -14.21 31.62
N ALA A 83 -26.59 -15.47 31.35
CA ALA A 83 -26.27 -16.16 30.09
C ALA A 83 -26.80 -15.40 28.87
N GLN A 84 -27.97 -14.77 28.98
CA GLN A 84 -28.53 -13.94 27.92
C GLN A 84 -27.68 -12.69 27.65
N GLN A 85 -27.28 -11.97 28.67
CA GLN A 85 -26.41 -10.78 28.53
C GLN A 85 -25.05 -11.16 27.95
N LEU A 86 -24.48 -12.32 28.33
CA LEU A 86 -23.24 -12.84 27.74
C LEU A 86 -23.44 -13.11 26.25
N ASN A 87 -24.48 -13.84 25.87
CA ASN A 87 -24.80 -14.13 24.48
C ASN A 87 -24.94 -12.86 23.63
N ASP A 88 -25.63 -11.83 24.13
CA ASP A 88 -25.84 -10.59 23.40
C ASP A 88 -24.53 -9.82 23.18
N LYS A 89 -23.63 -9.84 24.17
CA LYS A 89 -22.28 -9.25 24.03
C LYS A 89 -21.41 -10.03 23.04
N LEU A 90 -21.42 -11.38 23.09
CA LEU A 90 -20.67 -12.20 22.12
C LEU A 90 -21.17 -11.97 20.70
N LYS A 91 -22.49 -11.91 20.48
CA LYS A 91 -23.07 -11.58 19.17
C LYS A 91 -22.68 -10.18 18.67
N ALA A 92 -22.58 -9.18 19.57
CA ALA A 92 -22.14 -7.85 19.19
C ALA A 92 -20.68 -7.85 18.69
N TYR A 93 -19.79 -8.60 19.36
CA TYR A 93 -18.41 -8.78 18.88
C TYR A 93 -18.36 -9.54 17.56
N ASP A 94 -19.15 -10.61 17.40
CA ASP A 94 -19.24 -11.35 16.15
C ASP A 94 -19.65 -10.46 14.98
N LYS A 95 -20.68 -9.62 15.15
CA LYS A 95 -21.12 -8.68 14.13
C LYS A 95 -20.00 -7.71 13.73
N ASN A 96 -19.22 -7.24 14.69
CA ASN A 96 -18.07 -6.36 14.41
C ASN A 96 -16.98 -7.10 13.64
N ILE A 97 -16.65 -8.34 14.04
CA ILE A 97 -15.67 -9.20 13.34
C ILE A 97 -16.14 -9.47 11.90
N ASP A 98 -17.40 -9.85 11.71
CA ASP A 98 -17.96 -10.13 10.38
C ASP A 98 -17.93 -8.88 9.47
N THR A 99 -18.17 -7.67 10.05
CA THR A 99 -18.06 -6.40 9.31
C THR A 99 -16.63 -6.12 8.87
N LEU A 100 -15.65 -6.33 9.76
CA LEU A 100 -14.22 -6.14 9.45
C LEU A 100 -13.73 -7.15 8.40
N LEU A 101 -14.17 -8.41 8.50
CA LEU A 101 -13.87 -9.44 7.50
C LEU A 101 -14.44 -9.08 6.13
N ALA A 102 -15.70 -8.63 6.08
CA ALA A 102 -16.34 -8.22 4.83
C ALA A 102 -15.66 -7.01 4.19
N LYS A 103 -15.08 -6.11 5.00
CA LYS A 103 -14.26 -4.99 4.52
C LYS A 103 -12.92 -5.49 3.98
N TYR A 104 -12.26 -6.37 4.71
CA TYR A 104 -10.99 -6.97 4.33
C TYR A 104 -11.08 -7.73 3.00
N GLU A 105 -12.16 -8.47 2.75
CA GLU A 105 -12.39 -9.21 1.50
C GLU A 105 -12.49 -8.34 0.25
N LYS A 106 -12.82 -7.07 0.42
CA LYS A 106 -12.92 -6.12 -0.71
C LYS A 106 -11.58 -5.56 -1.17
N THR A 107 -10.50 -5.78 -0.42
CA THR A 107 -9.16 -5.34 -0.76
C THR A 107 -8.50 -6.30 -1.76
N PHE A 108 -7.39 -5.89 -2.36
CA PHE A 108 -6.65 -6.77 -3.26
C PHE A 108 -5.89 -7.84 -2.47
N LEU A 109 -6.38 -9.08 -2.52
CA LEU A 109 -5.81 -10.22 -1.80
C LEU A 109 -4.87 -11.03 -2.68
N VAL A 110 -3.67 -11.34 -2.17
CA VAL A 110 -2.78 -12.32 -2.79
C VAL A 110 -3.23 -13.76 -2.47
N ASN A 111 -2.75 -14.76 -3.21
CA ASN A 111 -3.24 -16.13 -3.08
C ASN A 111 -3.09 -16.71 -1.65
N ASN A 112 -1.93 -16.52 -1.01
CA ASN A 112 -1.72 -17.00 0.36
C ASN A 112 -2.66 -16.30 1.35
N GLU A 113 -2.94 -15.02 1.14
CA GLU A 113 -3.86 -14.24 1.95
C GLU A 113 -5.30 -14.77 1.85
N LYS A 114 -5.77 -15.10 0.63
CA LYS A 114 -7.08 -15.72 0.40
C LYS A 114 -7.22 -17.03 1.16
N ASN A 115 -6.18 -17.86 1.15
CA ASN A 115 -6.18 -19.15 1.85
C ASN A 115 -6.29 -18.95 3.36
N HIS A 116 -5.46 -18.09 3.96
CA HIS A 116 -5.53 -17.80 5.40
C HIS A 116 -6.84 -17.11 5.80
N LEU A 117 -7.40 -16.26 4.94
CA LEU A 117 -8.70 -15.63 5.22
C LEU A 117 -9.84 -16.65 5.21
N THR A 118 -9.81 -17.60 4.28
CA THR A 118 -10.78 -18.72 4.25
C THR A 118 -10.64 -19.59 5.50
N GLU A 119 -9.43 -19.94 5.88
CA GLU A 119 -9.13 -20.68 7.11
C GLU A 119 -9.63 -19.93 8.35
N LEU A 120 -9.36 -18.62 8.45
CA LEU A 120 -9.84 -17.78 9.53
C LEU A 120 -11.35 -17.81 9.68
N LYS A 121 -12.09 -17.71 8.57
CA LYS A 121 -13.55 -17.75 8.57
C LYS A 121 -14.09 -19.10 9.09
N VAL A 122 -13.50 -20.21 8.67
CA VAL A 122 -13.87 -21.54 9.16
C VAL A 122 -13.65 -21.63 10.67
N LYS A 123 -12.47 -21.26 11.15
CA LYS A 123 -12.14 -21.29 12.58
C LYS A 123 -13.03 -20.37 13.43
N LEU A 124 -13.40 -19.19 12.92
CA LEU A 124 -14.35 -18.30 13.60
C LEU A 124 -15.75 -18.90 13.68
N LEU A 125 -16.21 -19.62 12.66
CA LEU A 125 -17.50 -20.34 12.68
C LEU A 125 -17.46 -21.49 13.70
N GLU A 126 -16.40 -22.28 13.73
CA GLU A 126 -16.18 -23.33 14.72
C GLU A 126 -16.18 -22.77 16.14
N ASN A 127 -15.48 -21.64 16.36
CA ASN A 127 -15.47 -20.97 17.66
C ASN A 127 -16.88 -20.51 18.09
N LYS A 128 -17.69 -19.95 17.18
CA LYS A 128 -19.08 -19.57 17.47
C LYS A 128 -19.92 -20.79 17.90
N VAL A 129 -19.69 -21.96 17.31
CA VAL A 129 -20.38 -23.21 17.70
C VAL A 129 -19.97 -23.64 19.11
N LEU A 130 -18.67 -23.55 19.45
CA LEU A 130 -18.15 -23.86 20.79
C LEU A 130 -18.71 -22.92 21.85
N GLU A 131 -18.72 -21.60 21.59
CA GLU A 131 -19.31 -20.60 22.48
C GLU A 131 -20.81 -20.87 22.73
N LYS A 132 -21.56 -21.17 21.66
CA LYS A 132 -22.97 -21.53 21.77
C LYS A 132 -23.16 -22.79 22.61
N ASN A 133 -22.30 -23.82 22.45
CA ASN A 133 -22.35 -25.05 23.24
C ASN A 133 -22.13 -24.75 24.74
N ILE A 134 -21.18 -23.90 25.09
CA ILE A 134 -20.94 -23.43 26.46
C ILE A 134 -22.21 -22.75 27.01
N LEU A 135 -22.78 -21.79 26.26
CA LEU A 135 -23.98 -21.06 26.66
C LEU A 135 -25.20 -21.97 26.91
N LEU A 136 -25.38 -22.99 26.08
CA LEU A 136 -26.48 -23.97 26.24
C LEU A 136 -26.33 -24.79 27.52
N ASN A 137 -25.09 -25.07 27.93
CA ASN A 137 -24.79 -25.91 29.07
C ASN A 137 -24.65 -25.17 30.42
N VAL A 138 -24.70 -23.83 30.42
CA VAL A 138 -24.55 -22.99 31.62
C VAL A 138 -25.56 -23.37 32.73
N ASN A 139 -26.79 -23.71 32.38
CA ASN A 139 -27.82 -24.00 33.34
C ASN A 139 -27.95 -25.51 33.66
N THR A 140 -27.25 -26.38 32.92
CA THR A 140 -27.36 -27.85 33.02
C THR A 140 -26.13 -28.49 33.65
N LEU A 141 -24.95 -27.89 33.47
CA LEU A 141 -23.69 -28.34 34.03
C LEU A 141 -23.35 -27.61 35.32
N ASP A 142 -22.67 -28.29 36.24
CA ASP A 142 -22.01 -27.65 37.34
C ASP A 142 -20.80 -26.82 36.85
N LYS A 143 -20.27 -25.97 37.70
CA LYS A 143 -19.14 -25.08 37.37
C LYS A 143 -17.87 -25.84 36.98
N ALA A 144 -17.60 -26.99 37.62
CA ALA A 144 -16.41 -27.77 37.32
C ALA A 144 -16.49 -28.41 35.91
N ALA A 145 -17.64 -28.94 35.55
CA ALA A 145 -17.91 -29.47 34.23
C ALA A 145 -17.90 -28.37 33.14
N LEU A 146 -18.43 -27.17 33.46
CA LEU A 146 -18.39 -26.04 32.53
C LEU A 146 -16.98 -25.55 32.27
N ARG A 147 -16.14 -25.44 33.31
CA ARG A 147 -14.71 -25.13 33.20
C ARG A 147 -13.99 -26.17 32.34
N LYS A 148 -14.21 -27.45 32.59
CA LYS A 148 -13.60 -28.52 31.77
C LYS A 148 -14.02 -28.45 30.30
N LEU A 149 -15.29 -28.10 30.01
CA LEU A 149 -15.79 -27.90 28.64
C LEU A 149 -15.07 -26.73 27.95
N TYR A 150 -14.85 -25.63 28.67
CA TYR A 150 -14.10 -24.47 28.16
C TYR A 150 -12.63 -24.84 27.88
N ASP A 151 -11.92 -25.43 28.86
CA ASP A 151 -10.50 -25.75 28.77
C ASP A 151 -10.19 -26.76 27.66
N SER A 152 -11.11 -27.73 27.44
CA SER A 152 -10.88 -28.79 26.44
C SER A 152 -11.00 -28.31 24.98
N ASN A 153 -11.75 -27.24 24.71
CA ASN A 153 -12.08 -26.89 23.33
C ASN A 153 -11.95 -25.38 23.02
N ALA A 154 -12.44 -24.52 23.92
CA ALA A 154 -12.57 -23.09 23.59
C ALA A 154 -11.20 -22.39 23.64
N GLU A 155 -10.35 -22.69 24.61
CA GLU A 155 -9.03 -22.08 24.72
C GLU A 155 -8.18 -22.35 23.47
N GLN A 156 -8.11 -23.61 23.02
CA GLN A 156 -7.35 -23.99 21.83
C GLN A 156 -7.91 -23.32 20.57
N SER A 157 -9.24 -23.22 20.44
CA SER A 157 -9.89 -22.53 19.32
C SER A 157 -9.45 -21.05 19.22
N TYR A 158 -9.38 -20.34 20.33
CA TYR A 158 -8.89 -18.95 20.35
C TYR A 158 -7.41 -18.83 19.93
N LEU A 159 -6.58 -19.78 20.37
CA LEU A 159 -5.15 -19.81 19.97
C LEU A 159 -5.01 -20.06 18.47
N ASP A 160 -5.78 -20.98 17.92
CA ASP A 160 -5.73 -21.33 16.50
C ASP A 160 -6.18 -20.17 15.61
N ILE A 161 -7.20 -19.41 16.02
CA ILE A 161 -7.64 -18.19 15.35
C ILE A 161 -6.54 -17.12 15.43
N SER A 162 -5.95 -16.92 16.61
CA SER A 162 -4.88 -15.95 16.83
C SER A 162 -3.66 -16.24 15.94
N ASN A 163 -3.29 -17.52 15.81
CA ASN A 163 -2.21 -17.96 14.92
C ASN A 163 -2.53 -17.63 13.46
N THR A 164 -3.76 -17.86 13.01
CA THR A 164 -4.17 -17.52 11.62
C THR A 164 -4.16 -16.01 11.37
N LEU A 165 -4.59 -15.19 12.34
CA LEU A 165 -4.48 -13.74 12.28
C LEU A 165 -3.01 -13.28 12.21
N SER A 166 -2.13 -13.93 12.96
CA SER A 166 -0.68 -13.67 12.89
C SER A 166 -0.10 -13.99 11.51
N GLN A 167 -0.52 -15.10 10.87
CA GLN A 167 -0.10 -15.42 9.50
C GLN A 167 -0.60 -14.37 8.49
N LEU A 168 -1.84 -13.91 8.61
CA LEU A 168 -2.36 -12.81 7.78
C LEU A 168 -1.55 -11.53 7.97
N THR A 169 -1.22 -11.16 9.21
CA THR A 169 -0.35 -10.00 9.50
C THR A 169 1.02 -10.13 8.84
N LYS A 170 1.61 -11.33 8.90
CA LYS A 170 2.90 -11.62 8.25
C LYS A 170 2.82 -11.45 6.73
N VAL A 171 1.74 -11.92 6.10
CA VAL A 171 1.52 -11.72 4.65
C VAL A 171 1.44 -10.22 4.32
N GLN A 172 0.70 -9.42 5.11
CA GLN A 172 0.61 -7.97 4.92
C GLN A 172 1.98 -7.30 4.97
N THR A 173 2.82 -7.69 5.93
CA THR A 173 4.17 -7.14 6.09
C THR A 173 5.06 -7.49 4.89
N VAL A 174 5.07 -8.76 4.47
CA VAL A 174 5.90 -9.22 3.34
C VAL A 174 5.51 -8.53 2.04
N VAL A 175 4.21 -8.48 1.73
CA VAL A 175 3.72 -7.82 0.50
C VAL A 175 3.91 -6.31 0.57
N GLY A 176 3.78 -5.71 1.76
CA GLY A 176 4.07 -4.29 1.99
C GLY A 176 5.54 -3.95 1.70
N GLU A 177 6.48 -4.80 2.12
CA GLU A 177 7.91 -4.64 1.78
C GLU A 177 8.17 -4.74 0.28
N GLN A 178 7.57 -5.70 -0.41
CA GLN A 178 7.68 -5.84 -1.86
C GLN A 178 7.20 -4.57 -2.59
N LEU A 179 6.04 -4.03 -2.21
CA LEU A 179 5.50 -2.79 -2.78
C LEU A 179 6.41 -1.57 -2.49
N LYS A 180 7.01 -1.51 -1.30
CA LYS A 180 8.00 -0.49 -0.96
C LYS A 180 9.24 -0.56 -1.85
N GLU A 181 9.79 -1.76 -2.06
CA GLU A 181 10.95 -1.96 -2.94
C GLU A 181 10.63 -1.59 -4.40
N GLU A 182 9.45 -1.96 -4.89
CA GLU A 182 8.97 -1.57 -6.21
C GLU A 182 8.86 -0.04 -6.34
N SER A 183 8.26 0.61 -5.34
CA SER A 183 8.18 2.08 -5.28
C SER A 183 9.55 2.74 -5.30
N GLN A 184 10.53 2.18 -4.57
CA GLN A 184 11.91 2.71 -4.57
C GLN A 184 12.57 2.60 -5.95
N LYS A 185 12.34 1.51 -6.70
CA LYS A 185 12.84 1.35 -8.07
C LYS A 185 12.24 2.42 -9.00
N ILE A 186 10.94 2.69 -8.87
CA ILE A 186 10.25 3.74 -9.64
C ILE A 186 10.86 5.12 -9.32
N VAL A 187 11.06 5.45 -8.05
CA VAL A 187 11.67 6.73 -7.60
C VAL A 187 13.07 6.91 -8.18
N ARG A 188 13.92 5.85 -8.15
CA ARG A 188 15.26 5.91 -8.75
C ARG A 188 15.21 6.18 -10.24
N GLY A 189 14.27 5.54 -10.97
CA GLY A 189 14.05 5.81 -12.39
C GLY A 189 13.62 7.26 -12.65
N THR A 190 12.73 7.81 -11.85
CA THR A 190 12.26 9.20 -11.96
C THR A 190 13.40 10.20 -11.73
N ASN A 191 14.26 9.96 -10.75
CA ASN A 191 15.44 10.80 -10.50
C ASN A 191 16.40 10.79 -11.68
N LEU A 192 16.56 9.66 -12.40
CA LEU A 192 17.37 9.61 -13.62
C LEU A 192 16.78 10.49 -14.72
N TYR A 193 15.46 10.45 -14.94
CA TYR A 193 14.80 11.32 -15.94
C TYR A 193 14.97 12.80 -15.62
N SER A 194 14.79 13.19 -14.35
CA SER A 194 15.01 14.56 -13.88
C SER A 194 16.45 15.03 -14.10
N THR A 195 17.44 14.18 -13.80
CA THR A 195 18.87 14.49 -14.05
C THR A 195 19.16 14.66 -15.53
N LEU A 196 18.62 13.81 -16.39
CA LEU A 196 18.76 13.93 -17.87
C LEU A 196 18.13 15.23 -18.36
N GLN A 197 16.96 15.62 -17.84
CA GLN A 197 16.30 16.88 -18.20
C GLN A 197 17.13 18.09 -17.81
N LEU A 198 17.77 18.09 -16.63
CA LEU A 198 18.68 19.13 -16.20
C LEU A 198 19.90 19.24 -17.13
N LEU A 199 20.52 18.14 -17.51
CA LEU A 199 21.65 18.12 -18.45
C LEU A 199 21.26 18.71 -19.80
N ILE A 200 20.09 18.34 -20.33
CA ILE A 200 19.57 18.91 -21.58
C ILE A 200 19.35 20.42 -21.45
N ALA A 201 18.82 20.90 -20.35
CA ALA A 201 18.63 22.32 -20.10
C ALA A 201 19.96 23.09 -20.09
N ILE A 202 21.01 22.54 -19.49
CA ILE A 202 22.37 23.12 -19.49
C ILE A 202 22.92 23.20 -20.92
N VAL A 203 22.76 22.14 -21.71
CA VAL A 203 23.20 22.11 -23.11
C VAL A 203 22.45 23.18 -23.93
N ILE A 204 21.16 23.33 -23.77
CA ILE A 204 20.38 24.39 -24.42
C ILE A 204 20.90 25.77 -24.02
N GLY A 205 21.14 26.01 -22.73
CA GLY A 205 21.71 27.27 -22.24
C GLY A 205 23.07 27.60 -22.89
N ALA A 206 23.96 26.64 -22.95
CA ALA A 206 25.27 26.79 -23.61
C ALA A 206 25.13 27.08 -25.12
N LEU A 207 24.19 26.43 -25.81
CA LEU A 207 23.93 26.74 -27.23
C LEU A 207 23.40 28.16 -27.44
N ILE A 208 22.47 28.64 -26.60
CA ILE A 208 21.96 30.02 -26.67
C ILE A 208 23.07 31.01 -26.48
N VAL A 209 23.93 30.85 -25.46
CA VAL A 209 25.08 31.74 -25.22
C VAL A 209 26.05 31.74 -26.41
N SER A 210 26.34 30.56 -26.98
CA SER A 210 27.22 30.43 -28.14
C SER A 210 26.67 31.16 -29.37
N ILE A 211 25.34 31.10 -29.62
CA ILE A 211 24.69 31.78 -30.74
C ILE A 211 24.72 33.29 -30.54
N LEU A 212 24.46 33.79 -29.31
CA LEU A 212 24.49 35.21 -28.99
C LEU A 212 25.93 35.77 -29.13
N ALA A 213 26.93 35.06 -28.61
CA ALA A 213 28.33 35.47 -28.75
C ALA A 213 28.77 35.54 -30.22
N ALA A 214 28.38 34.57 -31.05
CA ALA A 214 28.67 34.59 -32.48
C ALA A 214 27.95 35.73 -33.21
N SER A 215 26.73 36.10 -32.81
CA SER A 215 25.98 37.24 -33.36
C SER A 215 26.64 38.56 -33.06
N ASN A 216 27.11 38.79 -31.84
CA ASN A 216 27.80 40.04 -31.43
C ASN A 216 29.13 40.27 -32.16
N VAL A 217 29.89 39.20 -32.44
CA VAL A 217 31.15 39.29 -33.21
C VAL A 217 30.92 39.77 -34.66
N VAL A 218 29.76 39.43 -35.25
CA VAL A 218 29.40 39.86 -36.61
C VAL A 218 29.02 41.36 -36.64
N ASN A 219 28.36 41.90 -35.62
CA ASN A 219 28.01 43.31 -35.53
C ASN A 219 29.21 44.24 -35.35
N ILE A 220 30.20 43.85 -34.57
CA ILE A 220 31.43 44.65 -34.35
C ILE A 220 32.26 44.80 -35.65
N ARG A 221 32.15 43.87 -36.58
CA ARG A 221 32.88 43.89 -37.85
C ARG A 221 32.27 44.85 -38.89
N ASN A 222 30.99 45.17 -38.81
CA ASN A 222 30.33 46.09 -39.73
C ASN A 222 30.60 47.58 -39.40
N ASP A 223 30.88 47.95 -38.14
CA ASP A 223 31.14 49.34 -37.74
C ASP A 223 32.54 49.84 -38.14
N LYS A 224 33.46 48.99 -38.59
CA LYS A 224 34.81 49.37 -39.01
C LYS A 224 34.94 49.73 -40.50
N PHE A 225 33.87 49.67 -41.29
CA PHE A 225 33.93 49.92 -42.74
C PHE A 225 33.22 51.22 -43.21
N ASN A 226 32.77 52.08 -42.31
CA ASN A 226 32.19 53.37 -42.68
C ASN A 226 33.07 54.52 -42.17
N LEU A 227 34.31 54.57 -42.64
CA LEU A 227 35.17 55.81 -42.63
C LEU A 227 35.72 55.99 -44.04
N ASN A 228 34.92 56.64 -44.92
CA ASN A 228 35.26 57.62 -45.92
C ASN A 228 34.03 58.24 -46.56
#